data_909efd29e79d449c2903c4ff3f843dc7
#
_entry.id   909efd29e79d449c2903c4ff3f843dc7
#
_cell.length_a   1.000
_cell.length_b   1.000
_cell.length_c   1.000
_cell.angle_alpha   90.00
_cell.angle_beta   90.00
_cell.angle_gamma   90.00
#
_symmetry.space_group_name_H-M   'P 1'
#
loop_
_entity.id
_entity.type
_entity.pdbx_description
1 polymer ?
#
loop_
_entity_poly.entity_id
_entity_poly.type
_entity_poly.pdbx_seq_one_letter_code
_entity_poly.pdbx_strand_id
1 'polypeptide(L)'
;MKNPKNAVLSLALGMLMAAAPTPSFAALPQGAKAPDFTLHAARGGKPFDLSLAKTLKKGPVVLYFFPAAFTSGCTVEAHLFAEATDGFSKMGASVIGVTAGNVERVAEFSKSECRDKFAVAADPGAKVAARFDAVMKGTKQAISDRTSFVIAPNGTILLSYTDSNPQAHIQKTMAAVRAWKAKHG
;
A
#
# COMPACT_ATOMS: atom_id res chain seq x y z
N MET A 1 47.13 68.83 1.92
CA MET A 1 47.71 67.65 1.24
C MET A 1 47.59 66.45 2.21
N LYS A 2 46.61 65.61 2.02
CA LYS A 2 46.55 64.19 2.49
C LYS A 2 45.19 63.62 2.12
N ASN A 3 45.14 62.72 1.11
CA ASN A 3 43.95 61.95 0.74
C ASN A 3 43.61 60.90 1.80
N PRO A 4 42.36 60.71 2.16
CA PRO A 4 41.91 59.46 2.79
C PRO A 4 41.36 58.52 1.75
N LYS A 5 41.86 57.29 1.77
CA LYS A 5 41.48 56.16 0.94
C LYS A 5 40.09 55.63 1.37
N ASN A 6 39.14 55.63 0.42
CA ASN A 6 37.84 54.99 0.61
C ASN A 6 38.00 53.45 0.62
N ALA A 7 37.75 52.83 1.76
CA ALA A 7 37.61 51.36 1.87
C ALA A 7 36.14 51.02 1.64
N VAL A 8 35.85 50.40 0.50
CA VAL A 8 34.53 49.84 0.20
C VAL A 8 34.44 48.45 0.86
N LEU A 9 33.62 48.36 1.91
CA LEU A 9 33.35 47.11 2.61
C LEU A 9 32.20 46.41 1.90
N SER A 10 32.50 45.41 1.06
CA SER A 10 31.51 44.55 0.42
C SER A 10 30.93 43.55 1.42
N LEU A 11 29.69 43.79 1.86
CA LEU A 11 28.92 42.83 2.64
C LEU A 11 28.38 41.73 1.68
N ALA A 12 29.01 40.55 1.71
CA ALA A 12 28.47 39.35 1.04
C ALA A 12 27.32 38.79 1.92
N LEU A 13 26.08 39.01 1.52
CA LEU A 13 24.89 38.41 2.14
C LEU A 13 24.77 36.97 1.70
N GLY A 14 25.30 36.04 2.51
CA GLY A 14 25.16 34.61 2.31
C GLY A 14 23.70 34.17 2.50
N MET A 15 23.02 33.83 1.42
CA MET A 15 21.67 33.29 1.41
C MET A 15 21.71 31.84 1.88
N LEU A 16 21.39 31.61 3.17
CA LEU A 16 21.25 30.28 3.76
C LEU A 16 19.96 29.67 3.21
N MET A 17 20.05 28.79 2.20
CA MET A 17 18.93 27.98 1.74
C MET A 17 18.61 26.94 2.82
N ALA A 18 17.58 27.22 3.61
CA ALA A 18 17.00 26.23 4.52
C ALA A 18 16.37 25.10 3.68
N ALA A 19 17.00 23.92 3.66
CA ALA A 19 16.40 22.72 3.11
C ALA A 19 15.18 22.36 3.98
N ALA A 20 13.98 22.52 3.44
CA ALA A 20 12.76 22.08 4.09
C ALA A 20 12.83 20.55 4.26
N PRO A 21 12.49 19.99 5.45
CA PRO A 21 12.44 18.55 5.64
C PRO A 21 11.41 17.96 4.69
N THR A 22 11.84 17.05 3.81
CA THR A 22 10.92 16.27 2.98
C THR A 22 10.08 15.39 3.89
N PRO A 23 8.73 15.40 3.79
CA PRO A 23 7.91 14.52 4.59
C PRO A 23 8.26 13.07 4.25
N SER A 24 8.74 12.32 5.25
CA SER A 24 8.94 10.87 5.13
C SER A 24 7.57 10.21 5.23
N PHE A 25 6.95 9.93 4.10
CA PHE A 25 5.73 9.12 4.07
C PHE A 25 6.09 7.68 4.46
N ALA A 26 5.30 7.07 5.35
CA ALA A 26 5.43 5.66 5.73
C ALA A 26 4.89 4.73 4.62
N ALA A 27 4.21 5.26 3.60
CA ALA A 27 3.66 4.56 2.43
C ALA A 27 3.40 5.59 1.33
N LEU A 28 3.25 5.15 0.07
CA LEU A 28 2.90 6.06 -1.04
C LEU A 28 1.65 6.88 -0.70
N PRO A 29 1.67 8.20 -0.90
CA PRO A 29 0.57 9.06 -0.48
C PRO A 29 -0.66 8.94 -1.37
N GLN A 30 -1.81 9.36 -0.83
CA GLN A 30 -3.02 9.58 -1.60
C GLN A 30 -2.74 10.55 -2.77
N GLY A 31 -3.31 10.26 -3.94
CA GLY A 31 -3.09 11.01 -5.18
C GLY A 31 -1.92 10.50 -6.03
N ALA A 32 -0.98 9.74 -5.46
CA ALA A 32 0.10 9.12 -6.21
C ALA A 32 -0.41 8.03 -7.18
N LYS A 33 0.41 7.66 -8.15
CA LYS A 33 0.15 6.50 -9.01
C LYS A 33 0.68 5.24 -8.36
N ALA A 34 -0.18 4.23 -8.26
CA ALA A 34 0.21 2.90 -7.79
C ALA A 34 1.16 2.26 -8.81
N PRO A 35 2.33 1.75 -8.39
CA PRO A 35 3.19 0.96 -9.25
C PRO A 35 2.47 -0.31 -9.73
N ASP A 36 2.50 -0.61 -11.03
CA ASP A 36 1.96 -1.86 -11.56
C ASP A 36 2.84 -3.05 -11.19
N PHE A 37 2.22 -4.22 -11.01
CA PHE A 37 2.93 -5.47 -10.74
C PHE A 37 2.17 -6.69 -11.25
N THR A 38 2.92 -7.77 -11.44
CA THR A 38 2.39 -9.13 -11.60
C THR A 38 3.10 -10.02 -10.59
N LEU A 39 2.34 -10.77 -9.80
CA LEU A 39 2.84 -11.70 -8.78
C LEU A 39 2.15 -13.05 -8.89
N HIS A 40 2.84 -14.12 -8.49
CA HIS A 40 2.20 -15.39 -8.23
C HIS A 40 1.24 -15.25 -7.04
N ALA A 41 0.02 -15.69 -7.23
CA ALA A 41 -1.06 -15.56 -6.26
C ALA A 41 -1.88 -16.84 -6.20
N ALA A 42 -2.72 -16.94 -5.20
CA ALA A 42 -3.75 -17.97 -5.11
C ALA A 42 -5.07 -17.40 -4.63
N ARG A 43 -6.16 -18.01 -5.08
CA ARG A 43 -7.51 -17.81 -4.54
C ARG A 43 -8.18 -19.17 -4.37
N GLY A 44 -8.68 -19.45 -3.18
CA GLY A 44 -9.27 -20.75 -2.88
C GLY A 44 -8.28 -21.90 -3.04
N GLY A 45 -7.00 -21.67 -2.77
CA GLY A 45 -5.94 -22.65 -2.96
C GLY A 45 -5.49 -22.84 -4.41
N LYS A 46 -6.15 -22.21 -5.39
CA LYS A 46 -5.81 -22.34 -6.82
C LYS A 46 -4.81 -21.27 -7.23
N PRO A 47 -3.59 -21.63 -7.70
CA PRO A 47 -2.57 -20.69 -8.09
C PRO A 47 -2.87 -20.05 -9.46
N PHE A 48 -2.43 -18.79 -9.62
CA PHE A 48 -2.48 -18.05 -10.88
C PHE A 48 -1.55 -16.82 -10.82
N ASP A 49 -1.30 -16.18 -11.97
CA ASP A 49 -0.58 -14.92 -12.04
C ASP A 49 -1.56 -13.74 -11.93
N LEU A 50 -1.41 -12.96 -10.85
CA LEU A 50 -2.22 -11.79 -10.56
C LEU A 50 -1.53 -10.55 -11.09
N SER A 51 -2.21 -9.82 -11.99
CA SER A 51 -1.77 -8.50 -12.48
C SER A 51 -2.66 -7.41 -11.90
N LEU A 52 -2.06 -6.41 -11.26
CA LEU A 52 -2.79 -5.24 -10.76
C LEU A 52 -3.48 -4.50 -11.90
N ALA A 53 -2.79 -4.22 -13.00
CA ALA A 53 -3.37 -3.52 -14.16
C ALA A 53 -4.57 -4.23 -14.75
N LYS A 54 -4.54 -5.58 -14.86
CA LYS A 54 -5.70 -6.35 -15.33
C LYS A 54 -6.86 -6.31 -14.34
N THR A 55 -6.58 -6.27 -13.04
CA THR A 55 -7.62 -6.20 -11.99
C THR A 55 -8.28 -4.81 -11.98
N LEU A 56 -7.50 -3.75 -12.10
CA LEU A 56 -8.00 -2.36 -12.17
C LEU A 56 -8.94 -2.10 -13.35
N LYS A 57 -8.82 -2.84 -14.44
CA LYS A 57 -9.78 -2.76 -15.58
C LYS A 57 -11.21 -3.17 -15.20
N LYS A 58 -11.38 -3.92 -14.10
CA LYS A 58 -12.69 -4.40 -13.62
C LYS A 58 -13.33 -3.46 -12.59
N GLY A 59 -12.56 -2.52 -12.01
CA GLY A 59 -12.99 -1.59 -10.98
C GLY A 59 -11.89 -1.24 -9.99
N PRO A 60 -12.22 -0.50 -8.93
CA PRO A 60 -11.22 -0.18 -7.90
C PRO A 60 -10.69 -1.42 -7.21
N VAL A 61 -9.44 -1.32 -6.71
CA VAL A 61 -8.76 -2.39 -5.98
C VAL A 61 -8.48 -1.94 -4.57
N VAL A 62 -8.89 -2.75 -3.60
CA VAL A 62 -8.41 -2.71 -2.21
C VAL A 62 -7.20 -3.62 -2.15
N LEU A 63 -6.02 -3.03 -2.09
CA LEU A 63 -4.74 -3.72 -1.98
C LEU A 63 -4.23 -3.59 -0.55
N TYR A 64 -4.03 -4.71 0.17
CA TYR A 64 -3.44 -4.65 1.49
C TYR A 64 -2.17 -5.49 1.56
N PHE A 65 -1.11 -4.88 2.10
CA PHE A 65 0.14 -5.55 2.46
C PHE A 65 0.06 -6.01 3.91
N PHE A 66 0.58 -7.20 4.19
CA PHE A 66 0.65 -7.74 5.53
C PHE A 66 1.96 -8.52 5.75
N PRO A 67 2.50 -8.57 7.01
CA PRO A 67 3.82 -9.10 7.27
C PRO A 67 4.03 -10.55 6.85
N ALA A 68 3.21 -11.48 7.34
CA ALA A 68 3.39 -12.90 7.06
C ALA A 68 2.08 -13.70 7.18
N ALA A 69 1.86 -14.64 6.25
CA ALA A 69 0.74 -15.56 6.30
C ALA A 69 0.78 -16.41 7.60
N PHE A 70 -0.40 -16.69 8.17
CA PHE A 70 -0.60 -17.49 9.39
C PHE A 70 -0.03 -16.88 10.69
N THR A 71 0.32 -15.61 10.73
CA THR A 71 0.52 -14.91 12.02
C THR A 71 -0.83 -14.44 12.55
N SER A 72 -0.98 -14.37 13.88
CA SER A 72 -2.28 -14.12 14.52
C SER A 72 -2.98 -12.85 14.01
N GLY A 73 -2.28 -11.71 13.97
CA GLY A 73 -2.85 -10.45 13.49
C GLY A 73 -3.18 -10.44 11.99
N CYS A 74 -2.38 -11.16 11.16
CA CYS A 74 -2.65 -11.27 9.72
C CYS A 74 -3.82 -12.21 9.42
N THR A 75 -3.98 -13.28 10.20
CA THR A 75 -5.15 -14.16 10.14
C THR A 75 -6.44 -13.41 10.50
N VAL A 76 -6.44 -12.63 11.57
CA VAL A 76 -7.58 -11.77 11.93
C VAL A 76 -7.93 -10.80 10.79
N GLU A 77 -6.94 -10.14 10.21
CA GLU A 77 -7.16 -9.21 9.09
C GLU A 77 -7.74 -9.90 7.86
N ALA A 78 -7.22 -11.09 7.51
CA ALA A 78 -7.74 -11.88 6.40
C ALA A 78 -9.21 -12.28 6.60
N HIS A 79 -9.58 -12.70 7.82
CA HIS A 79 -10.98 -13.01 8.16
C HIS A 79 -11.89 -11.78 8.01
N LEU A 80 -11.47 -10.62 8.52
CA LEU A 80 -12.23 -9.38 8.41
C LEU A 80 -12.41 -8.94 6.96
N PHE A 81 -11.37 -9.03 6.13
CA PHE A 81 -11.48 -8.77 4.69
C PHE A 81 -12.37 -9.79 4.00
N ALA A 82 -12.32 -11.07 4.36
CA ALA A 82 -13.20 -12.11 3.80
C ALA A 82 -14.67 -11.81 4.08
N GLU A 83 -15.01 -11.41 5.30
CA GLU A 83 -16.36 -11.00 5.69
C GLU A 83 -16.82 -9.74 4.93
N ALA A 84 -15.92 -8.79 4.69
CA ALA A 84 -16.21 -7.54 3.99
C ALA A 84 -16.24 -7.67 2.46
N THR A 85 -15.71 -8.76 1.87
CA THR A 85 -15.49 -8.91 0.42
C THR A 85 -16.78 -8.77 -0.38
N ASP A 86 -17.89 -9.33 0.08
CA ASP A 86 -19.17 -9.23 -0.63
C ASP A 86 -19.67 -7.77 -0.69
N GLY A 87 -19.39 -6.97 0.36
CA GLY A 87 -19.64 -5.53 0.38
C GLY A 87 -18.79 -4.76 -0.63
N PHE A 88 -17.49 -5.08 -0.74
CA PHE A 88 -16.61 -4.50 -1.75
C PHE A 88 -17.06 -4.88 -3.16
N SER A 89 -17.39 -6.15 -3.40
CA SER A 89 -17.83 -6.66 -4.71
C SER A 89 -19.13 -6.00 -5.19
N LYS A 90 -20.09 -5.73 -4.31
CA LYS A 90 -21.32 -4.99 -4.62
C LYS A 90 -21.05 -3.55 -5.11
N MET A 91 -19.92 -2.99 -4.72
CA MET A 91 -19.46 -1.67 -5.17
C MET A 91 -18.51 -1.75 -6.38
N GLY A 92 -18.31 -2.95 -6.96
CA GLY A 92 -17.41 -3.17 -8.08
C GLY A 92 -15.93 -3.23 -7.71
N ALA A 93 -15.57 -3.27 -6.41
CA ALA A 93 -14.20 -3.32 -5.96
C ALA A 93 -13.71 -4.75 -5.73
N SER A 94 -12.44 -5.00 -6.05
CA SER A 94 -11.74 -6.26 -5.76
C SER A 94 -10.83 -6.11 -4.55
N VAL A 95 -10.69 -7.18 -3.74
CA VAL A 95 -9.72 -7.23 -2.64
C VAL A 95 -8.52 -8.09 -3.04
N ILE A 96 -7.32 -7.65 -2.74
CA ILE A 96 -6.04 -8.35 -2.95
C ILE A 96 -5.20 -8.22 -1.69
N GLY A 97 -4.77 -9.35 -1.12
CA GLY A 97 -3.72 -9.38 -0.10
C GLY A 97 -2.35 -9.63 -0.72
N VAL A 98 -1.31 -9.04 -0.17
CA VAL A 98 0.09 -9.27 -0.58
C VAL A 98 0.95 -9.47 0.66
N THR A 99 1.75 -10.52 0.69
CA THR A 99 2.66 -10.82 1.80
C THR A 99 4.07 -11.15 1.32
N ALA A 100 5.05 -10.75 2.12
CA ALA A 100 6.45 -11.11 1.91
C ALA A 100 6.94 -12.22 2.86
N GLY A 101 6.17 -12.55 3.90
CA GLY A 101 6.49 -13.62 4.84
C GLY A 101 5.62 -14.85 4.66
N ASN A 102 6.21 -16.05 4.83
CA ASN A 102 5.57 -17.36 4.64
C ASN A 102 4.93 -17.49 3.24
N VAL A 103 5.64 -17.00 2.23
CA VAL A 103 5.13 -16.89 0.84
C VAL A 103 4.78 -18.25 0.22
N GLU A 104 5.44 -19.31 0.65
CA GLU A 104 5.19 -20.71 0.23
C GLU A 104 3.82 -21.23 0.68
N ARG A 105 3.21 -20.57 1.68
CA ARG A 105 1.91 -20.96 2.24
C ARG A 105 0.73 -20.12 1.72
N VAL A 106 0.96 -19.25 0.72
CA VAL A 106 -0.07 -18.34 0.18
C VAL A 106 -1.28 -19.10 -0.37
N ALA A 107 -1.08 -20.24 -1.00
CA ALA A 107 -2.19 -21.06 -1.52
C ALA A 107 -3.08 -21.60 -0.38
N GLU A 108 -2.48 -22.15 0.67
CA GLU A 108 -3.19 -22.63 1.86
C GLU A 108 -3.92 -21.47 2.55
N PHE A 109 -3.22 -20.35 2.77
CA PHE A 109 -3.78 -19.14 3.41
C PHE A 109 -4.99 -18.59 2.65
N SER A 110 -4.92 -18.56 1.32
CA SER A 110 -6.03 -18.08 0.47
C SER A 110 -7.28 -18.94 0.60
N LYS A 111 -7.13 -20.23 0.89
CA LYS A 111 -8.22 -21.17 1.10
C LYS A 111 -8.79 -21.07 2.52
N SER A 112 -7.93 -21.23 3.55
CA SER A 112 -8.39 -21.32 4.94
C SER A 112 -8.76 -19.95 5.52
N GLU A 113 -7.84 -18.97 5.47
CA GLU A 113 -8.00 -17.71 6.17
C GLU A 113 -8.75 -16.67 5.33
N CYS A 114 -8.53 -16.64 4.02
CA CYS A 114 -9.30 -15.78 3.12
C CYS A 114 -10.64 -16.39 2.70
N ARG A 115 -10.93 -17.64 3.11
CA ARG A 115 -12.22 -18.34 2.89
C ARG A 115 -12.64 -18.31 1.41
N ASP A 116 -11.69 -18.49 0.50
CA ASP A 116 -11.89 -18.43 -0.97
C ASP A 116 -12.44 -17.10 -1.50
N LYS A 117 -12.58 -16.08 -0.67
CA LYS A 117 -13.25 -14.82 -1.03
C LYS A 117 -12.40 -13.92 -1.93
N PHE A 118 -11.09 -13.85 -1.71
CA PHE A 118 -10.18 -12.97 -2.47
C PHE A 118 -8.80 -13.62 -2.69
N ALA A 119 -8.01 -13.00 -3.55
CA ALA A 119 -6.67 -13.48 -3.89
C ALA A 119 -5.62 -12.99 -2.90
N VAL A 120 -4.64 -13.84 -2.62
CA VAL A 120 -3.41 -13.48 -1.91
C VAL A 120 -2.21 -13.74 -2.81
N ALA A 121 -1.31 -12.77 -2.90
CA ALA A 121 -0.11 -12.82 -3.71
C ALA A 121 1.16 -12.92 -2.85
N ALA A 122 2.13 -13.67 -3.36
CA ALA A 122 3.46 -13.83 -2.78
C ALA A 122 4.41 -12.76 -3.31
N ASP A 123 5.02 -11.97 -2.41
CA ASP A 123 6.03 -10.94 -2.73
C ASP A 123 7.37 -11.27 -2.05
N PRO A 124 8.12 -12.31 -2.53
CA PRO A 124 9.35 -12.72 -1.89
C PRO A 124 10.38 -11.59 -1.87
N GLY A 125 10.87 -11.28 -0.65
CA GLY A 125 11.81 -10.19 -0.41
C GLY A 125 11.17 -8.80 -0.43
N ALA A 126 9.83 -8.69 -0.31
CA ALA A 126 9.08 -7.44 -0.22
C ALA A 126 9.37 -6.44 -1.36
N LYS A 127 9.61 -6.94 -2.57
CA LYS A 127 10.01 -6.12 -3.73
C LYS A 127 8.89 -5.19 -4.21
N VAL A 128 7.66 -5.70 -4.23
CA VAL A 128 6.48 -4.90 -4.57
C VAL A 128 6.14 -3.98 -3.42
N ALA A 129 6.14 -4.47 -2.16
CA ALA A 129 5.94 -3.64 -0.98
C ALA A 129 6.92 -2.45 -0.93
N ALA A 130 8.19 -2.65 -1.30
CA ALA A 130 9.19 -1.57 -1.36
C ALA A 130 8.81 -0.47 -2.37
N ARG A 131 8.20 -0.82 -3.50
CA ARG A 131 7.73 0.15 -4.50
C ARG A 131 6.50 0.94 -4.05
N PHE A 132 5.80 0.44 -3.04
CA PHE A 132 4.67 1.12 -2.38
C PHE A 132 5.07 1.81 -1.08
N ASP A 133 6.38 1.86 -0.75
CA ASP A 133 6.91 2.33 0.54
C ASP A 133 6.24 1.64 1.74
N ALA A 134 5.85 0.37 1.58
CA ALA A 134 5.12 -0.43 2.55
C ALA A 134 5.98 -1.56 3.15
N VAL A 135 7.29 -1.32 3.33
CA VAL A 135 8.20 -2.25 3.99
C VAL A 135 8.37 -1.87 5.46
N MET A 136 8.26 -2.85 6.34
CA MET A 136 8.45 -2.68 7.77
C MET A 136 9.90 -2.32 8.07
N LYS A 137 10.11 -1.19 8.77
CA LYS A 137 11.44 -0.71 9.16
C LYS A 137 11.95 -1.48 10.39
N GLY A 138 13.27 -1.63 10.49
CA GLY A 138 13.91 -2.23 11.68
C GLY A 138 13.84 -3.75 11.76
N THR A 139 13.39 -4.44 10.73
CA THR A 139 13.39 -5.91 10.65
C THR A 139 14.64 -6.44 9.95
N LYS A 140 15.16 -7.62 10.38
CA LYS A 140 16.31 -8.27 9.72
C LYS A 140 15.95 -8.80 8.32
N GLN A 141 14.72 -9.22 8.12
CA GLN A 141 14.18 -9.68 6.84
C GLN A 141 13.27 -8.61 6.26
N ALA A 142 13.32 -8.44 4.94
CA ALA A 142 12.41 -7.55 4.24
C ALA A 142 11.00 -8.17 4.26
N ILE A 143 10.12 -7.63 5.09
CA ILE A 143 8.71 -7.99 5.20
C ILE A 143 7.84 -6.74 4.98
N SER A 144 6.62 -6.96 4.55
CA SER A 144 5.66 -5.87 4.38
C SER A 144 5.23 -5.30 5.73
N ASP A 145 5.02 -3.99 5.80
CA ASP A 145 4.25 -3.39 6.89
C ASP A 145 2.75 -3.64 6.66
N ARG A 146 1.94 -3.50 7.73
CA ARG A 146 0.48 -3.57 7.60
C ARG A 146 -0.02 -2.26 6.99
N THR A 147 -0.25 -2.28 5.68
CA THR A 147 -0.61 -1.08 4.92
C THR A 147 -1.67 -1.42 3.89
N SER A 148 -2.75 -0.64 3.87
CA SER A 148 -3.83 -0.80 2.89
C SER A 148 -3.92 0.41 1.97
N PHE A 149 -4.17 0.13 0.70
CA PHE A 149 -4.45 1.11 -0.34
C PHE A 149 -5.82 0.86 -0.95
N VAL A 150 -6.49 1.92 -1.35
CA VAL A 150 -7.59 1.85 -2.32
C VAL A 150 -7.11 2.52 -3.59
N ILE A 151 -7.17 1.79 -4.71
CA ILE A 151 -6.62 2.24 -6.00
C ILE A 151 -7.77 2.33 -7.00
N ALA A 152 -7.95 3.50 -7.61
CA ALA A 152 -8.94 3.72 -8.66
C ALA A 152 -8.55 2.98 -9.96
N PRO A 153 -9.50 2.72 -10.90
CA PRO A 153 -9.22 2.07 -12.18
C PRO A 153 -8.11 2.73 -13.01
N ASN A 154 -7.93 4.03 -12.87
CA ASN A 154 -6.87 4.80 -13.54
C ASN A 154 -5.50 4.69 -12.84
N GLY A 155 -5.37 3.87 -11.79
CA GLY A 155 -4.16 3.68 -11.01
C GLY A 155 -3.88 4.74 -9.94
N THR A 156 -4.77 5.70 -9.71
CA THR A 156 -4.58 6.71 -8.66
C THR A 156 -4.92 6.13 -7.28
N ILE A 157 -4.04 6.33 -6.30
CA ILE A 157 -4.25 5.93 -4.91
C ILE A 157 -5.29 6.87 -4.29
N LEU A 158 -6.44 6.32 -3.88
CA LEU A 158 -7.54 7.03 -3.22
C LEU A 158 -7.41 7.05 -1.70
N LEU A 159 -6.76 6.04 -1.15
CA LEU A 159 -6.45 5.87 0.28
C LEU A 159 -5.09 5.20 0.42
N SER A 160 -4.29 5.68 1.36
CA SER A 160 -3.10 5.04 1.91
C SER A 160 -3.22 5.04 3.42
N TYR A 161 -3.13 3.86 4.05
CA TYR A 161 -3.34 3.72 5.50
C TYR A 161 -2.44 2.62 6.07
N THR A 162 -1.62 2.99 7.05
CA THR A 162 -0.72 2.09 7.78
C THR A 162 -1.09 2.12 9.26
N ASP A 163 -1.38 0.96 9.83
CA ASP A 163 -1.72 0.78 11.24
C ASP A 163 -1.58 -0.69 11.65
N SER A 164 -1.33 -0.96 12.92
CA SER A 164 -1.30 -2.32 13.45
C SER A 164 -2.69 -2.94 13.68
N ASN A 165 -3.75 -2.12 13.76
CA ASN A 165 -5.12 -2.56 14.04
C ASN A 165 -5.84 -3.07 12.77
N PRO A 166 -6.09 -4.38 12.61
CA PRO A 166 -6.75 -4.93 11.43
C PRO A 166 -8.14 -4.34 11.15
N GLN A 167 -8.95 -4.11 12.17
CA GLN A 167 -10.32 -3.61 12.02
C GLN A 167 -10.38 -2.23 11.36
N ALA A 168 -9.40 -1.36 11.66
CA ALA A 168 -9.33 -0.02 11.08
C ALA A 168 -9.08 -0.06 9.56
N HIS A 169 -8.33 -1.06 9.05
CA HIS A 169 -8.08 -1.23 7.62
C HIS A 169 -9.37 -1.47 6.84
N ILE A 170 -10.24 -2.35 7.34
CA ILE A 170 -11.53 -2.65 6.70
C ILE A 170 -12.44 -1.41 6.70
N GLN A 171 -12.55 -0.72 7.82
CA GLN A 171 -13.39 0.47 7.94
C GLN A 171 -12.93 1.59 6.99
N LYS A 172 -11.62 1.89 6.96
CA LYS A 172 -11.05 2.95 6.12
C LYS A 172 -11.15 2.62 4.63
N THR A 173 -10.82 1.40 4.23
CA THR A 173 -10.89 0.99 2.83
C THR A 173 -12.34 0.93 2.34
N MET A 174 -13.28 0.45 3.16
CA MET A 174 -14.71 0.44 2.84
C MET A 174 -15.26 1.86 2.64
N ALA A 175 -14.89 2.80 3.51
CA ALA A 175 -15.28 4.20 3.39
C ALA A 175 -14.74 4.84 2.10
N ALA A 176 -13.47 4.57 1.74
CA ALA A 176 -12.87 5.09 0.51
C ALA A 176 -13.53 4.54 -0.75
N VAL A 177 -13.84 3.22 -0.78
CA VAL A 177 -14.55 2.60 -1.91
C VAL A 177 -15.98 3.16 -2.06
N ARG A 178 -16.70 3.35 -0.95
CA ARG A 178 -18.03 4.00 -0.96
C ARG A 178 -17.96 5.43 -1.51
N ALA A 179 -16.99 6.22 -1.06
CA ALA A 179 -16.80 7.59 -1.54
C ALA A 179 -16.47 7.64 -3.04
N TRP A 180 -15.68 6.68 -3.53
CA TRP A 180 -15.39 6.56 -4.96
C TRP A 180 -16.66 6.18 -5.74
N LYS A 181 -17.39 5.17 -5.28
CA LYS A 181 -18.62 4.68 -5.92
C LYS A 181 -19.69 5.78 -6.03
N ALA A 182 -19.86 6.60 -4.99
CA ALA A 182 -20.81 7.72 -5.00
C ALA A 182 -20.51 8.78 -6.07
N LYS A 183 -19.27 8.84 -6.57
CA LYS A 183 -18.83 9.80 -7.61
C LYS A 183 -18.82 9.21 -9.01
N HIS A 184 -18.89 7.87 -9.16
CA HIS A 184 -18.65 7.18 -10.44
C HIS A 184 -19.69 6.08 -10.75
N GLY A 185 -20.69 5.92 -9.88
CA GLY A 185 -21.73 4.89 -9.98
C GLY A 185 -23.09 5.35 -10.48
#